data_68acec1445a034edbc09cb89da747610
#
_entry.id   68acec1445a034edbc09cb89da747610
#
_cell.length_a   1.000
_cell.length_b   1.000
_cell.length_c   1.000
_cell.angle_alpha   90.00
_cell.angle_beta   90.00
_cell.angle_gamma   90.00
#
_symmetry.space_group_name_H-M   'P 1'
#
loop_
_entity.id
_entity.type
_entity.pdbx_description
1 polymer ?
#
loop_
_entity_poly.entity_id
_entity_poly.type
_entity_poly.pdbx_seq_one_letter_code
_entity_poly.pdbx_strand_id
1 'polypeptide(L)'
;MGHKRKKMSKTTILALLWFSLCCTIQGQQAEDMPEPTVNHSTMIGIGKAFLSDSYLSPLTYDGVSVTLLHDRIKASNYFGGELLLQQQFQIQTAITKNPTASASEYYGDIRCHLNSYYPLFKADRFTLLGGGGGALTLGGIYNVRNSNNPGSLKTSFNLQLSTMALYQWKEITLRWQLTSPFAGMFFSPEYGHSYYEIFTLGNNKGIVHFGSFHNQLALRNYFTIDIPIRNFTLRTGYLGDYLRTDVNQLDTRIISHQFVIGLAFESIHFGGRQVQNNPSINSSYYR
;
A
#
# COMPACT_ATOMS: atom_id res chain seq x y z
N MET A 1 10.64 17.71 -44.24
CA MET A 1 10.47 17.73 -42.80
C MET A 1 9.82 16.44 -42.37
N GLY A 2 10.59 15.44 -41.97
CA GLY A 2 10.09 14.11 -41.59
C GLY A 2 9.85 14.01 -40.09
N HIS A 3 8.61 13.88 -39.68
CA HIS A 3 8.24 13.64 -38.31
C HIS A 3 8.58 12.18 -37.92
N LYS A 4 9.68 11.96 -37.19
CA LYS A 4 10.01 10.67 -36.59
C LYS A 4 9.00 10.39 -35.46
N ARG A 5 8.01 9.53 -35.70
CA ARG A 5 7.17 8.93 -34.64
C ARG A 5 8.07 8.11 -33.70
N LYS A 6 8.27 8.60 -32.49
CA LYS A 6 8.92 7.84 -31.41
C LYS A 6 8.06 6.62 -31.11
N LYS A 7 8.53 5.42 -31.44
CA LYS A 7 7.91 4.15 -31.02
C LYS A 7 8.00 4.04 -29.50
N MET A 8 6.85 4.01 -28.83
CA MET A 8 6.80 3.75 -27.37
C MET A 8 7.45 2.39 -27.08
N SER A 9 8.27 2.34 -26.06
CA SER A 9 8.92 1.12 -25.57
C SER A 9 7.86 0.11 -25.09
N LYS A 10 8.13 -1.19 -25.29
CA LYS A 10 7.24 -2.26 -24.80
C LYS A 10 6.99 -2.20 -23.30
N THR A 11 7.95 -1.69 -22.54
CA THR A 11 7.87 -1.43 -21.09
C THR A 11 6.88 -0.33 -20.74
N THR A 12 6.78 0.74 -21.55
CA THR A 12 5.81 1.83 -21.33
C THR A 12 4.37 1.36 -21.58
N ILE A 13 4.20 0.48 -22.57
CA ILE A 13 2.87 -0.12 -22.88
C ILE A 13 2.44 -1.07 -21.76
N LEU A 14 3.37 -1.87 -21.20
CA LEU A 14 3.07 -2.78 -20.10
C LEU A 14 2.66 -2.04 -18.81
N ALA A 15 3.34 -0.93 -18.50
CA ALA A 15 3.01 -0.08 -17.36
C ALA A 15 1.66 0.61 -17.50
N LEU A 16 1.32 1.08 -18.72
CA LEU A 16 0.01 1.67 -19.01
C LEU A 16 -1.13 0.63 -18.98
N LEU A 17 -0.88 -0.57 -19.49
CA LEU A 17 -1.84 -1.69 -19.40
C LEU A 17 -2.09 -2.11 -17.96
N TRP A 18 -1.06 -2.10 -17.11
CA TRP A 18 -1.19 -2.42 -15.69
C TRP A 18 -1.98 -1.35 -14.92
N PHE A 19 -1.73 -0.06 -15.23
CA PHE A 19 -2.48 1.06 -14.65
C PHE A 19 -3.96 1.04 -15.07
N SER A 20 -4.25 0.66 -16.32
CA SER A 20 -5.64 0.49 -16.79
C SER A 20 -6.32 -0.74 -16.18
N LEU A 21 -5.59 -1.84 -15.90
CA LEU A 21 -6.14 -3.02 -15.25
C LEU A 21 -6.55 -2.75 -13.79
N CYS A 22 -5.82 -1.87 -13.09
CA CYS A 22 -6.22 -1.41 -11.75
C CYS A 22 -7.52 -0.59 -11.76
N CYS A 23 -7.87 0.04 -12.90
CA CYS A 23 -9.07 0.87 -13.04
C CYS A 23 -10.30 0.12 -13.61
N THR A 24 -10.13 -1.05 -14.25
CA THR A 24 -11.20 -1.70 -15.04
C THR A 24 -11.61 -3.10 -14.59
N ILE A 25 -11.47 -3.46 -13.31
CA ILE A 25 -12.23 -4.62 -12.82
C ILE A 25 -13.69 -4.16 -12.60
N GLN A 26 -14.37 -3.86 -13.69
CA GLN A 26 -15.82 -3.80 -13.76
C GLN A 26 -16.30 -5.20 -14.16
N GLY A 27 -16.67 -6.01 -13.16
CA GLY A 27 -17.34 -7.28 -13.40
C GLY A 27 -18.70 -7.04 -14.06
N GLN A 28 -19.08 -7.91 -15.00
CA GLN A 28 -20.42 -7.96 -15.57
C GLN A 28 -21.45 -8.07 -14.43
N GLN A 29 -22.39 -7.13 -14.39
CA GLN A 29 -23.51 -7.13 -13.45
C GLN A 29 -24.46 -8.28 -13.77
N ALA A 30 -24.71 -9.14 -12.78
CA ALA A 30 -25.90 -10.01 -12.78
C ALA A 30 -27.09 -9.10 -12.46
N GLU A 31 -28.10 -9.06 -13.35
CA GLU A 31 -29.38 -8.40 -13.16
C GLU A 31 -30.06 -8.94 -11.89
N ASP A 32 -30.61 -8.05 -11.04
CA ASP A 32 -31.43 -8.29 -9.85
C ASP A 32 -30.78 -8.43 -8.45
N MET A 33 -29.51 -8.16 -8.26
CA MET A 33 -29.00 -8.03 -6.89
C MET A 33 -28.84 -6.55 -6.49
N PRO A 34 -29.18 -6.15 -5.24
CA PRO A 34 -29.00 -4.77 -4.79
C PRO A 34 -27.52 -4.39 -4.94
N GLU A 35 -27.29 -3.19 -5.52
CA GLU A 35 -25.92 -2.74 -5.78
C GLU A 35 -25.08 -2.73 -4.50
N PRO A 36 -23.91 -3.36 -4.50
CA PRO A 36 -23.08 -3.43 -3.32
C PRO A 36 -22.58 -2.04 -2.92
N THR A 37 -22.72 -1.73 -1.64
CA THR A 37 -22.18 -0.48 -1.08
C THR A 37 -20.66 -0.46 -1.15
N VAL A 38 -20.12 0.73 -1.36
CA VAL A 38 -18.67 0.98 -1.38
C VAL A 38 -18.31 1.84 -0.18
N ASN A 39 -17.47 1.31 0.71
CA ASN A 39 -16.86 2.09 1.77
C ASN A 39 -15.54 2.64 1.26
N HIS A 40 -15.36 3.96 1.28
CA HIS A 40 -14.11 4.60 0.91
C HIS A 40 -13.71 5.65 1.93
N SER A 41 -12.43 5.77 2.17
CA SER A 41 -11.87 6.77 3.09
C SER A 41 -10.61 7.39 2.53
N THR A 42 -10.40 8.66 2.87
CA THR A 42 -9.15 9.37 2.61
C THR A 42 -8.62 9.90 3.92
N MET A 43 -7.36 9.57 4.21
CA MET A 43 -6.73 9.86 5.50
C MET A 43 -5.35 10.47 5.29
N ILE A 44 -4.98 11.32 6.23
CA ILE A 44 -3.63 11.86 6.37
C ILE A 44 -3.00 11.19 7.59
N GLY A 45 -1.75 10.76 7.45
CA GLY A 45 -0.95 10.20 8.53
C GLY A 45 0.26 11.07 8.84
N ILE A 46 0.61 11.15 10.12
CA ILE A 46 1.84 11.77 10.58
C ILE A 46 2.48 10.87 11.64
N GLY A 47 3.81 10.81 11.63
CA GLY A 47 4.53 9.99 12.59
C GLY A 47 6.04 9.98 12.37
N LYS A 48 6.68 8.86 12.68
CA LYS A 48 8.12 8.67 12.54
C LYS A 48 8.45 7.61 11.51
N ALA A 49 9.57 7.81 10.80
CA ALA A 49 10.22 6.81 9.98
C ALA A 49 11.64 6.57 10.46
N PHE A 50 12.09 5.32 10.29
CA PHE A 50 13.45 4.86 10.54
C PHE A 50 13.95 4.20 9.26
N LEU A 51 15.04 4.73 8.73
CA LEU A 51 15.65 4.29 7.47
C LEU A 51 17.05 3.74 7.76
N SER A 52 17.33 2.58 7.23
CA SER A 52 18.67 2.01 7.23
C SER A 52 18.87 1.35 5.87
N ASP A 53 19.79 1.85 5.09
CA ASP A 53 20.13 1.31 3.77
C ASP A 53 21.64 1.27 3.61
N SER A 54 22.21 0.06 3.71
CA SER A 54 23.66 -0.14 3.65
C SER A 54 24.27 0.24 2.30
N TYR A 55 23.46 0.40 1.24
CA TYR A 55 23.90 0.98 -0.03
C TYR A 55 24.26 2.46 0.07
N LEU A 56 23.51 3.21 0.88
CA LEU A 56 23.68 4.64 1.04
C LEU A 56 24.57 5.00 2.23
N SER A 57 24.35 4.34 3.37
CA SER A 57 25.03 4.62 4.64
C SER A 57 24.93 3.44 5.61
N PRO A 58 25.97 3.17 6.41
CA PRO A 58 25.87 2.17 7.48
C PRO A 58 25.04 2.65 8.69
N LEU A 59 24.62 3.92 8.71
CA LEU A 59 23.89 4.52 9.83
C LEU A 59 22.37 4.38 9.65
N THR A 60 21.67 4.36 10.77
CA THR A 60 20.21 4.50 10.79
C THR A 60 19.84 5.98 10.87
N TYR A 61 18.89 6.38 10.06
CA TYR A 61 18.33 7.73 10.02
C TYR A 61 16.90 7.67 10.55
N ASP A 62 16.53 8.59 11.42
CA ASP A 62 15.16 8.71 11.93
C ASP A 62 14.61 10.13 11.79
N GLY A 63 13.28 10.23 11.66
CA GLY A 63 12.67 11.53 11.49
C GLY A 63 11.17 11.49 11.24
N VAL A 64 10.64 12.61 10.77
CA VAL A 64 9.20 12.81 10.55
C VAL A 64 8.78 12.15 9.23
N SER A 65 7.64 11.48 9.28
CA SER A 65 6.98 10.89 8.11
C SER A 65 5.55 11.39 7.99
N VAL A 66 5.12 11.65 6.75
CA VAL A 66 3.76 12.03 6.39
C VAL A 66 3.23 11.10 5.33
N THR A 67 1.96 10.72 5.44
CA THR A 67 1.29 9.81 4.51
C THR A 67 -0.06 10.37 4.09
N LEU A 68 -0.40 10.18 2.82
CA LEU A 68 -1.77 10.24 2.31
C LEU A 68 -2.20 8.81 1.97
N LEU A 69 -3.31 8.34 2.56
CA LEU A 69 -3.85 7.00 2.35
C LEU A 69 -5.29 7.09 1.87
N HIS A 70 -5.58 6.50 0.73
CA HIS A 70 -6.93 6.24 0.23
C HIS A 70 -7.22 4.75 0.32
N ASP A 71 -8.31 4.38 1.00
CA ASP A 71 -8.73 2.99 1.23
C ASP A 71 -10.18 2.82 0.78
N ARG A 72 -10.43 1.84 -0.08
CA ARG A 72 -11.72 1.54 -0.66
C ARG A 72 -12.02 0.05 -0.51
N ILE A 73 -13.17 -0.27 0.05
CA ILE A 73 -13.66 -1.64 0.21
C ILE A 73 -15.04 -1.73 -0.47
N LYS A 74 -15.21 -2.76 -1.30
CA LYS A 74 -16.45 -3.05 -2.00
C LYS A 74 -16.78 -4.53 -1.83
N ALA A 75 -18.05 -4.83 -1.49
CA ALA A 75 -18.56 -6.19 -1.60
C ALA A 75 -18.64 -6.57 -3.08
N SER A 76 -18.24 -7.79 -3.40
CA SER A 76 -18.32 -8.34 -4.75
C SER A 76 -19.52 -9.27 -4.86
N ASN A 77 -20.16 -9.29 -6.02
CA ASN A 77 -21.26 -10.24 -6.30
C ASN A 77 -20.75 -11.67 -6.56
N TYR A 78 -19.43 -11.87 -6.62
CA TYR A 78 -18.84 -13.20 -6.75
C TYR A 78 -18.96 -13.99 -5.43
N PHE A 79 -19.03 -15.31 -5.52
CA PHE A 79 -19.14 -16.23 -4.39
C PHE A 79 -20.33 -15.91 -3.45
N GLY A 80 -21.51 -15.63 -4.02
CA GLY A 80 -22.71 -15.34 -3.23
C GLY A 80 -22.71 -13.99 -2.53
N GLY A 81 -21.84 -13.06 -2.95
CA GLY A 81 -21.76 -11.72 -2.38
C GLY A 81 -20.89 -11.62 -1.11
N GLU A 82 -20.21 -12.68 -0.71
CA GLU A 82 -19.40 -12.71 0.51
C GLU A 82 -17.96 -12.21 0.32
N LEU A 83 -17.49 -12.09 -0.93
CA LEU A 83 -16.14 -11.63 -1.21
C LEU A 83 -16.06 -10.11 -1.08
N LEU A 84 -15.12 -9.61 -0.27
CA LEU A 84 -14.78 -8.19 -0.17
C LEU A 84 -13.52 -7.90 -0.99
N LEU A 85 -13.58 -6.86 -1.82
CA LEU A 85 -12.44 -6.35 -2.58
C LEU A 85 -11.95 -5.06 -1.95
N GLN A 86 -10.67 -4.99 -1.62
CA GLN A 86 -10.02 -3.81 -1.07
C GLN A 86 -8.99 -3.25 -2.05
N GLN A 87 -9.00 -1.95 -2.22
CA GLN A 87 -7.99 -1.18 -2.95
C GLN A 87 -7.44 -0.12 -2.00
N GLN A 88 -6.13 -0.13 -1.77
CA GLN A 88 -5.45 0.91 -1.00
C GLN A 88 -4.42 1.59 -1.88
N PHE A 89 -4.43 2.90 -1.89
CA PHE A 89 -3.43 3.75 -2.52
C PHE A 89 -2.79 4.62 -1.45
N GLN A 90 -1.46 4.61 -1.38
CA GLN A 90 -0.69 5.34 -0.39
C GLN A 90 0.41 6.13 -1.07
N ILE A 91 0.60 7.37 -0.62
CA ILE A 91 1.80 8.17 -0.88
C ILE A 91 2.42 8.47 0.48
N GLN A 92 3.69 8.15 0.65
CA GLN A 92 4.42 8.43 1.88
C GLN A 92 5.68 9.22 1.59
N THR A 93 6.01 10.18 2.46
CA THR A 93 7.28 10.89 2.45
C THR A 93 7.86 10.95 3.85
N ALA A 94 9.20 10.97 3.96
CA ALA A 94 9.87 11.17 5.23
C ALA A 94 11.13 12.02 5.07
N ILE A 95 11.40 12.81 6.10
CA ILE A 95 12.65 13.59 6.25
C ILE A 95 13.30 13.11 7.52
N THR A 96 14.47 12.49 7.36
CA THR A 96 15.20 11.83 8.45
C THR A 96 16.60 12.36 8.59
N LYS A 97 17.19 12.21 9.78
CA LYS A 97 18.55 12.62 10.09
C LYS A 97 19.31 11.46 10.75
N ASN A 98 20.62 11.43 10.56
CA ASN A 98 21.49 10.54 11.28
C ASN A 98 21.59 10.92 12.78
N PRO A 99 22.13 10.06 13.67
CA PRO A 99 22.18 10.32 15.12
C PRO A 99 22.89 11.62 15.51
N THR A 100 23.86 12.07 14.70
CA THR A 100 24.58 13.33 14.95
C THR A 100 23.93 14.56 14.30
N ALA A 101 22.78 14.38 13.62
CA ALA A 101 22.08 15.40 12.84
C ALA A 101 22.94 16.10 11.76
N SER A 102 24.07 15.49 11.36
CA SER A 102 25.02 16.03 10.38
C SER A 102 24.71 15.65 8.94
N ALA A 103 23.77 14.71 8.71
CA ALA A 103 23.34 14.27 7.39
C ALA A 103 21.85 13.96 7.39
N SER A 104 21.20 14.15 6.25
CA SER A 104 19.77 13.88 6.07
C SER A 104 19.54 12.84 4.99
N GLU A 105 18.48 12.04 5.16
CA GLU A 105 17.90 11.19 4.14
C GLU A 105 16.44 11.59 3.90
N TYR A 106 16.08 11.62 2.62
CA TYR A 106 14.72 11.84 2.15
C TYR A 106 14.19 10.53 1.61
N TYR A 107 13.03 10.14 2.09
CA TYR A 107 12.32 8.96 1.59
C TYR A 107 11.01 9.38 0.93
N GLY A 108 10.65 8.69 -0.14
CA GLY A 108 9.36 8.82 -0.77
C GLY A 108 8.93 7.54 -1.45
N ASP A 109 7.66 7.15 -1.31
CA ASP A 109 7.09 6.03 -2.03
C ASP A 109 5.62 6.24 -2.40
N ILE A 110 5.21 5.46 -3.40
CA ILE A 110 3.82 5.26 -3.82
C ILE A 110 3.55 3.77 -3.73
N ARG A 111 2.48 3.38 -3.05
CA ARG A 111 2.06 1.98 -2.90
C ARG A 111 0.62 1.80 -3.35
N CYS A 112 0.40 0.69 -4.06
CA CYS A 112 -0.93 0.24 -4.44
C CYS A 112 -1.11 -1.19 -3.93
N HIS A 113 -2.13 -1.44 -3.09
CA HIS A 113 -2.50 -2.76 -2.61
C HIS A 113 -3.88 -3.12 -3.14
N LEU A 114 -3.99 -4.32 -3.70
CA LEU A 114 -5.24 -4.92 -4.14
C LEU A 114 -5.42 -6.22 -3.38
N ASN A 115 -6.42 -6.29 -2.52
CA ASN A 115 -6.71 -7.47 -1.70
C ASN A 115 -8.14 -7.95 -1.94
N SER A 116 -8.33 -9.25 -1.76
CA SER A 116 -9.64 -9.89 -1.67
C SER A 116 -9.73 -10.63 -0.34
N TYR A 117 -10.89 -10.55 0.31
CA TYR A 117 -11.14 -11.18 1.60
C TYR A 117 -12.39 -12.03 1.55
N TYR A 118 -12.31 -13.16 2.23
CA TYR A 118 -13.44 -14.05 2.48
C TYR A 118 -13.66 -14.17 4.00
N PRO A 119 -14.91 -14.19 4.49
CA PRO A 119 -15.18 -14.35 5.92
C PRO A 119 -14.80 -15.75 6.37
N LEU A 120 -13.86 -15.82 7.32
CA LEU A 120 -13.44 -17.06 7.98
C LEU A 120 -14.30 -17.38 9.19
N PHE A 121 -14.75 -16.32 9.89
CA PHE A 121 -15.58 -16.46 11.07
C PHE A 121 -16.48 -15.24 11.23
N LYS A 122 -17.77 -15.46 11.52
CA LYS A 122 -18.76 -14.42 11.80
C LYS A 122 -19.48 -14.71 13.12
N ALA A 123 -19.56 -13.71 13.98
CA ALA A 123 -20.39 -13.69 15.19
C ALA A 123 -21.12 -12.34 15.25
N ASP A 124 -22.07 -12.17 16.16
CA ASP A 124 -22.96 -10.99 16.20
C ASP A 124 -22.24 -9.63 16.07
N ARG A 125 -21.05 -9.51 16.67
CA ARG A 125 -20.29 -8.24 16.70
C ARG A 125 -18.87 -8.37 16.19
N PHE A 126 -18.46 -9.55 15.78
CA PHE A 126 -17.08 -9.83 15.39
C PHE A 126 -17.06 -10.59 14.07
N THR A 127 -16.29 -10.09 13.11
CA THR A 127 -16.05 -10.76 11.84
C THR A 127 -14.55 -10.86 11.62
N LEU A 128 -14.07 -12.06 11.36
CA LEU A 128 -12.68 -12.31 10.93
C LEU A 128 -12.68 -12.67 9.46
N LEU A 129 -11.93 -11.90 8.69
CA LEU A 129 -11.74 -12.05 7.26
C LEU A 129 -10.31 -12.51 7.00
N GLY A 130 -10.15 -13.45 6.09
CA GLY A 130 -8.86 -13.88 5.58
C GLY A 130 -8.79 -13.71 4.09
N GLY A 131 -7.62 -13.42 3.57
CA GLY A 131 -7.47 -13.22 2.15
C GLY A 131 -6.05 -12.89 1.73
N GLY A 132 -5.95 -12.28 0.58
CA GLY A 132 -4.66 -11.87 0.04
C GLY A 132 -4.83 -11.14 -1.28
N GLY A 133 -3.70 -10.83 -1.90
CA GLY A 133 -3.71 -10.09 -3.15
C GLY A 133 -2.33 -9.70 -3.61
N GLY A 134 -2.23 -8.57 -4.30
CA GLY A 134 -0.99 -8.02 -4.82
C GLY A 134 -0.69 -6.62 -4.29
N ALA A 135 0.59 -6.31 -4.21
CA ALA A 135 1.08 -4.98 -3.88
C ALA A 135 2.15 -4.53 -4.86
N LEU A 136 2.08 -3.29 -5.29
CA LEU A 136 3.11 -2.61 -6.05
C LEU A 136 3.65 -1.44 -5.22
N THR A 137 4.98 -1.35 -5.11
CA THR A 137 5.68 -0.24 -4.48
C THR A 137 6.64 0.40 -5.47
N LEU A 138 6.61 1.73 -5.56
CA LEU A 138 7.54 2.55 -6.31
C LEU A 138 8.04 3.66 -5.38
N GLY A 139 9.34 3.69 -5.09
CA GLY A 139 9.88 4.67 -4.19
C GLY A 139 11.40 4.72 -4.18
N GLY A 140 11.96 5.47 -3.25
CA GLY A 140 13.40 5.58 -3.10
C GLY A 140 13.82 6.35 -1.86
N ILE A 141 15.10 6.21 -1.55
CA ILE A 141 15.80 6.97 -0.51
C ILE A 141 16.86 7.83 -1.20
N TYR A 142 17.00 9.07 -0.77
CA TYR A 142 18.04 9.99 -1.23
C TYR A 142 18.87 10.45 -0.03
N ASN A 143 20.17 10.18 -0.04
CA ASN A 143 21.11 10.60 0.99
C ASN A 143 21.91 11.82 0.52
N VAL A 144 21.78 12.93 1.21
CA VAL A 144 22.42 14.21 0.84
C VAL A 144 23.95 14.16 0.92
N ARG A 145 24.50 13.30 1.77
CA ARG A 145 25.94 13.24 2.02
C ARG A 145 26.67 12.29 1.07
N ASN A 146 25.97 11.30 0.50
CA ASN A 146 26.59 10.35 -0.42
C ASN A 146 26.67 11.00 -1.82
N SER A 147 27.85 11.55 -2.16
CA SER A 147 28.02 12.26 -3.45
C SER A 147 28.18 11.31 -4.65
N ASN A 148 28.59 10.06 -4.42
CA ASN A 148 28.83 9.10 -5.49
C ASN A 148 27.54 8.38 -5.94
N ASN A 149 26.78 7.86 -4.99
CA ASN A 149 25.52 7.18 -5.23
C ASN A 149 24.45 7.70 -4.25
N PRO A 150 23.90 8.91 -4.50
CA PRO A 150 23.00 9.54 -3.52
C PRO A 150 21.62 8.92 -3.44
N GLY A 151 21.19 8.16 -4.45
CA GLY A 151 19.86 7.59 -4.55
C GLY A 151 19.84 6.08 -4.41
N SER A 152 18.80 5.53 -3.79
CA SER A 152 18.51 4.10 -3.71
C SER A 152 17.05 3.85 -4.06
N LEU A 153 16.81 3.21 -5.22
CA LEU A 153 15.48 2.89 -5.71
C LEU A 153 14.88 1.72 -4.90
N LYS A 154 13.64 1.87 -4.48
CA LYS A 154 12.88 0.87 -3.73
C LYS A 154 11.60 0.53 -4.50
N THR A 155 11.71 -0.46 -5.36
CA THR A 155 10.60 -0.91 -6.21
C THR A 155 10.36 -2.39 -5.98
N SER A 156 9.10 -2.77 -5.80
CA SER A 156 8.72 -4.16 -5.62
C SER A 156 7.32 -4.45 -6.15
N PHE A 157 7.13 -5.69 -6.58
CA PHE A 157 5.82 -6.29 -6.82
C PHE A 157 5.71 -7.55 -5.96
N ASN A 158 4.71 -7.58 -5.07
CA ASN A 158 4.56 -8.65 -4.09
C ASN A 158 3.17 -9.28 -4.14
N LEU A 159 3.12 -10.59 -3.97
CA LEU A 159 1.93 -11.32 -3.55
C LEU A 159 1.90 -11.34 -2.03
N GLN A 160 0.74 -11.04 -1.44
CA GLN A 160 0.60 -10.84 0.00
C GLN A 160 -0.59 -11.62 0.57
N LEU A 161 -0.43 -12.07 1.81
CA LEU A 161 -1.51 -12.58 2.65
C LEU A 161 -1.98 -11.44 3.55
N SER A 162 -3.28 -11.41 3.80
CA SER A 162 -3.88 -10.39 4.66
C SER A 162 -5.01 -10.97 5.48
N THR A 163 -5.08 -10.53 6.73
CA THR A 163 -6.20 -10.81 7.63
C THR A 163 -6.81 -9.51 8.11
N MET A 164 -8.13 -9.48 8.29
CA MET A 164 -8.84 -8.32 8.78
C MET A 164 -9.86 -8.74 9.84
N ALA A 165 -9.75 -8.19 11.03
CA ALA A 165 -10.72 -8.35 12.10
C ALA A 165 -11.57 -7.08 12.20
N LEU A 166 -12.88 -7.26 12.22
CA LEU A 166 -13.87 -6.20 12.40
C LEU A 166 -14.62 -6.47 13.71
N TYR A 167 -14.73 -5.45 14.55
CA TYR A 167 -15.48 -5.53 15.79
C TYR A 167 -16.41 -4.33 15.92
N GLN A 168 -17.71 -4.58 16.07
CA GLN A 168 -18.72 -3.54 16.26
C GLN A 168 -19.00 -3.32 17.74
N TRP A 169 -18.64 -2.13 18.22
CA TRP A 169 -18.95 -1.70 19.58
C TRP A 169 -19.97 -0.56 19.54
N LYS A 170 -21.24 -0.91 19.73
CA LYS A 170 -22.37 0.01 19.53
C LYS A 170 -22.34 0.56 18.07
N GLU A 171 -22.20 1.87 17.91
CA GLU A 171 -22.11 2.55 16.61
C GLU A 171 -20.67 2.63 16.07
N ILE A 172 -19.67 2.30 16.88
CA ILE A 172 -18.25 2.40 16.51
C ILE A 172 -17.79 1.07 15.91
N THR A 173 -17.06 1.15 14.82
CA THR A 173 -16.40 -0.02 14.21
C THR A 173 -14.90 0.04 14.45
N LEU A 174 -14.37 -1.02 15.05
CA LEU A 174 -12.94 -1.25 15.16
C LEU A 174 -12.51 -2.18 14.03
N ARG A 175 -11.47 -1.80 13.29
CA ARG A 175 -10.88 -2.62 12.23
C ARG A 175 -9.39 -2.80 12.49
N TRP A 176 -8.95 -4.04 12.46
CA TRP A 176 -7.53 -4.39 12.54
C TRP A 176 -7.14 -5.27 11.36
N GLN A 177 -6.20 -4.80 10.56
CA GLN A 177 -5.70 -5.48 9.37
C GLN A 177 -4.20 -5.73 9.50
N LEU A 178 -3.79 -6.97 9.28
CA LEU A 178 -2.40 -7.37 9.16
C LEU A 178 -2.15 -7.90 7.75
N THR A 179 -1.09 -7.43 7.12
CA THR A 179 -0.73 -7.84 5.76
C THR A 179 0.77 -8.09 5.68
N SER A 180 1.16 -9.22 5.08
CA SER A 180 2.56 -9.59 4.87
C SER A 180 2.76 -10.19 3.49
N PRO A 181 3.75 -9.78 2.71
CA PRO A 181 4.12 -10.44 1.48
C PRO A 181 4.74 -11.81 1.78
N PHE A 182 4.45 -12.79 0.94
CA PHE A 182 5.04 -14.14 1.03
C PHE A 182 5.88 -14.49 -0.20
N ALA A 183 5.64 -13.83 -1.32
CA ALA A 183 6.40 -14.00 -2.55
C ALA A 183 6.34 -12.73 -3.39
N GLY A 184 7.38 -12.43 -4.14
CA GLY A 184 7.39 -11.26 -5.00
C GLY A 184 8.69 -11.09 -5.75
N MET A 185 8.84 -9.90 -6.30
CA MET A 185 10.07 -9.43 -6.93
C MET A 185 10.38 -8.02 -6.43
N PHE A 186 11.65 -7.76 -6.14
CA PHE A 186 12.10 -6.43 -5.76
C PHE A 186 13.43 -6.08 -6.42
N PHE A 187 13.66 -4.79 -6.57
CA PHE A 187 14.89 -4.24 -7.10
C PHE A 187 15.90 -4.03 -5.96
N SER A 188 17.12 -4.52 -6.14
CA SER A 188 18.26 -4.20 -5.31
C SER A 188 19.54 -4.30 -6.16
N PRO A 189 20.38 -3.26 -6.22
CA PRO A 189 21.67 -3.36 -6.89
C PRO A 189 22.62 -4.27 -6.11
N GLU A 190 23.79 -4.58 -6.68
CA GLU A 190 24.89 -5.12 -5.93
C GLU A 190 25.63 -4.02 -5.15
N TYR A 191 26.30 -4.40 -4.07
CA TYR A 191 27.16 -3.46 -3.32
C TYR A 191 28.24 -2.86 -4.23
N GLY A 192 28.32 -1.53 -4.28
CA GLY A 192 29.27 -0.81 -5.12
C GLY A 192 28.82 -0.55 -6.57
N HIS A 193 27.75 -1.18 -7.06
CA HIS A 193 27.18 -0.86 -8.37
C HIS A 193 26.52 0.51 -8.37
N SER A 194 26.94 1.36 -9.31
CA SER A 194 26.30 2.66 -9.52
C SER A 194 25.05 2.56 -10.40
N TYR A 195 24.10 3.45 -10.20
CA TYR A 195 22.92 3.54 -11.09
C TYR A 195 23.30 3.91 -12.52
N TYR A 196 24.41 4.62 -12.71
CA TYR A 196 24.95 4.91 -14.04
C TYR A 196 25.35 3.63 -14.78
N GLU A 197 26.03 2.71 -14.11
CA GLU A 197 26.42 1.40 -14.69
C GLU A 197 25.18 0.59 -15.05
N ILE A 198 24.18 0.56 -14.17
CA ILE A 198 22.94 -0.20 -14.37
C ILE A 198 22.12 0.34 -15.54
N PHE A 199 21.84 1.64 -15.54
CA PHE A 199 20.87 2.21 -16.47
C PHE A 199 21.49 2.80 -17.74
N THR A 200 22.76 3.20 -17.73
CA THR A 200 23.45 3.80 -18.88
C THR A 200 24.36 2.80 -19.59
N LEU A 201 25.15 2.03 -18.84
CA LEU A 201 26.08 1.05 -19.43
C LEU A 201 25.44 -0.33 -19.65
N GLY A 202 24.20 -0.53 -19.17
CA GLY A 202 23.46 -1.77 -19.36
C GLY A 202 23.91 -2.94 -18.49
N ASN A 203 24.69 -2.68 -17.45
CA ASN A 203 25.12 -3.70 -16.47
C ASN A 203 24.01 -3.98 -15.47
N ASN A 204 22.94 -4.65 -15.94
CA ASN A 204 21.69 -4.85 -15.20
C ASN A 204 21.45 -6.30 -14.76
N LYS A 205 22.49 -7.14 -14.76
CA LYS A 205 22.38 -8.52 -14.25
C LYS A 205 22.28 -8.50 -12.74
N GLY A 206 21.40 -9.34 -12.18
CA GLY A 206 21.30 -9.54 -10.73
C GLY A 206 20.71 -8.36 -9.94
N ILE A 207 19.98 -7.43 -10.58
CA ILE A 207 19.34 -6.29 -9.91
C ILE A 207 17.88 -6.54 -9.51
N VAL A 208 17.26 -7.58 -10.04
CA VAL A 208 15.89 -7.99 -9.70
C VAL A 208 15.97 -9.34 -8.99
N HIS A 209 15.40 -9.40 -7.81
CA HIS A 209 15.44 -10.55 -6.94
C HIS A 209 14.06 -11.09 -6.67
N PHE A 210 13.94 -12.41 -6.61
CA PHE A 210 12.77 -13.05 -6.05
C PHE A 210 12.76 -12.84 -4.53
N GLY A 211 11.67 -12.24 -4.04
CA GLY A 211 11.44 -11.95 -2.62
C GLY A 211 10.58 -13.01 -1.96
N SER A 212 11.01 -13.51 -0.83
CA SER A 212 10.19 -14.29 0.08
C SER A 212 10.74 -14.15 1.50
N PHE A 213 10.17 -14.83 2.50
CA PHE A 213 10.56 -14.70 3.90
C PHE A 213 12.05 -14.87 4.21
N HIS A 214 12.83 -15.50 3.32
CA HIS A 214 14.27 -15.70 3.50
C HIS A 214 15.10 -14.44 3.26
N ASN A 215 14.64 -13.51 2.42
CA ASN A 215 15.36 -12.29 2.03
C ASN A 215 14.51 -11.02 2.01
N GLN A 216 13.20 -11.16 2.18
CA GLN A 216 12.26 -10.04 2.29
C GLN A 216 11.27 -10.31 3.40
N LEU A 217 11.31 -9.53 4.46
CA LEU A 217 10.34 -9.56 5.55
C LEU A 217 9.62 -8.22 5.59
N ALA A 218 8.32 -8.22 5.42
CA ALA A 218 7.50 -7.03 5.57
C ALA A 218 6.23 -7.32 6.33
N LEU A 219 5.77 -6.35 7.11
CA LEU A 219 4.53 -6.40 7.85
C LEU A 219 3.87 -5.04 7.83
N ARG A 220 2.63 -5.00 7.38
CA ARG A 220 1.75 -3.84 7.48
C ARG A 220 0.72 -4.10 8.57
N ASN A 221 0.68 -3.22 9.55
CA ASN A 221 -0.27 -3.23 10.66
C ASN A 221 -1.13 -1.98 10.55
N TYR A 222 -2.41 -2.17 10.25
CA TYR A 222 -3.35 -1.08 10.04
C TYR A 222 -4.56 -1.26 10.96
N PHE A 223 -4.63 -0.42 11.98
CA PHE A 223 -5.71 -0.39 12.95
C PHE A 223 -6.51 0.91 12.81
N THR A 224 -7.84 0.82 12.72
CA THR A 224 -8.71 2.00 12.62
C THR A 224 -9.92 1.89 13.54
N ILE A 225 -10.39 3.04 13.96
CA ILE A 225 -11.61 3.26 14.71
C ILE A 225 -12.49 4.17 13.85
N ASP A 226 -13.66 3.67 13.48
CA ASP A 226 -14.66 4.38 12.69
C ASP A 226 -15.75 4.91 13.62
N ILE A 227 -15.88 6.22 13.71
CA ILE A 227 -16.83 6.93 14.56
C ILE A 227 -17.84 7.63 13.65
N PRO A 228 -19.11 7.18 13.58
CA PRO A 228 -20.12 7.81 12.75
C PRO A 228 -20.49 9.18 13.31
N ILE A 229 -20.48 10.20 12.45
CA ILE A 229 -20.83 11.58 12.78
C ILE A 229 -21.86 12.07 11.74
N ARG A 230 -23.14 11.92 12.03
CA ARG A 230 -24.25 12.32 11.13
C ARG A 230 -24.07 11.78 9.69
N ASN A 231 -23.53 12.60 8.79
CA ASN A 231 -23.44 12.31 7.35
C ASN A 231 -22.09 11.73 6.90
N PHE A 232 -21.13 11.60 7.79
CA PHE A 232 -19.80 11.04 7.52
C PHE A 232 -19.30 10.22 8.71
N THR A 233 -18.30 9.41 8.47
CA THR A 233 -17.60 8.67 9.51
C THR A 233 -16.20 9.25 9.67
N LEU A 234 -15.87 9.65 10.90
CA LEU A 234 -14.50 9.97 11.25
C LEU A 234 -13.73 8.68 11.42
N ARG A 235 -12.70 8.46 10.61
CA ARG A 235 -11.78 7.34 10.72
C ARG A 235 -10.47 7.81 11.29
N THR A 236 -10.06 7.23 12.39
CA THR A 236 -8.77 7.51 13.04
C THR A 236 -8.08 6.20 13.38
N GLY A 237 -6.75 6.21 13.51
CA GLY A 237 -6.06 4.97 13.85
C GLY A 237 -4.55 5.03 13.74
N TYR A 238 -3.97 3.85 13.57
CA TYR A 238 -2.54 3.62 13.49
C TYR A 238 -2.20 2.87 12.20
N LEU A 239 -1.16 3.32 11.54
CA LEU A 239 -0.53 2.66 10.40
C LEU A 239 0.94 2.43 10.71
N GLY A 240 1.32 1.16 10.80
CA GLY A 240 2.71 0.72 10.97
C GLY A 240 3.15 -0.11 9.78
N ASP A 241 4.22 0.31 9.13
CA ASP A 241 4.86 -0.44 8.05
C ASP A 241 6.27 -0.83 8.46
N TYR A 242 6.60 -2.09 8.29
CA TYR A 242 7.93 -2.65 8.47
C TYR A 242 8.34 -3.33 7.17
N LEU A 243 9.51 -2.99 6.66
CA LEU A 243 10.16 -3.66 5.52
C LEU A 243 11.63 -3.90 5.84
N ARG A 244 12.09 -5.12 5.65
CA ARG A 244 13.50 -5.49 5.63
C ARG A 244 13.78 -6.31 4.38
N THR A 245 14.82 -5.96 3.65
CA THR A 245 15.38 -6.78 2.56
C THR A 245 16.86 -7.02 2.81
N ASP A 246 17.30 -8.26 2.57
CA ASP A 246 18.70 -8.68 2.77
C ASP A 246 19.12 -9.49 1.54
N VAL A 247 19.86 -8.84 0.64
CA VAL A 247 20.30 -9.42 -0.63
C VAL A 247 21.53 -8.68 -1.15
N ASN A 248 22.42 -9.37 -1.86
CA ASN A 248 23.64 -8.80 -2.44
C ASN A 248 24.53 -8.07 -1.43
N GLN A 249 24.62 -8.57 -0.19
CA GLN A 249 25.33 -7.92 0.92
C GLN A 249 24.75 -6.54 1.31
N LEU A 250 23.51 -6.26 0.90
CA LEU A 250 22.79 -5.04 1.25
C LEU A 250 21.64 -5.37 2.20
N ASP A 251 21.68 -4.82 3.41
CA ASP A 251 20.57 -4.81 4.36
C ASP A 251 19.84 -3.46 4.23
N THR A 252 18.58 -3.50 3.88
CA THR A 252 17.71 -2.32 3.88
C THR A 252 16.58 -2.53 4.87
N ARG A 253 16.34 -1.53 5.73
CA ARG A 253 15.19 -1.49 6.65
C ARG A 253 14.49 -0.17 6.53
N ILE A 254 13.17 -0.24 6.32
CA ILE A 254 12.28 0.93 6.28
C ILE A 254 11.14 0.64 7.26
N ILE A 255 11.07 1.42 8.32
CA ILE A 255 10.06 1.26 9.37
C ILE A 255 9.33 2.59 9.50
N SER A 256 8.02 2.58 9.54
CA SER A 256 7.23 3.76 9.83
C SER A 256 6.11 3.46 10.83
N HIS A 257 5.88 4.42 11.72
CA HIS A 257 4.81 4.41 12.70
C HIS A 257 4.05 5.72 12.60
N GLN A 258 2.78 5.66 12.24
CA GLN A 258 1.99 6.84 11.93
C GLN A 258 0.62 6.78 12.62
N PHE A 259 0.21 7.89 13.18
CA PHE A 259 -1.18 8.15 13.49
C PHE A 259 -1.89 8.63 12.23
N VAL A 260 -3.03 8.05 11.90
CA VAL A 260 -3.83 8.40 10.72
C VAL A 260 -5.19 8.93 11.13
N ILE A 261 -5.67 9.95 10.42
CA ILE A 261 -6.99 10.54 10.61
C ILE A 261 -7.58 10.96 9.27
N GLY A 262 -8.87 10.77 9.09
CA GLY A 262 -9.57 11.15 7.86
C GLY A 262 -11.06 10.90 7.90
N LEU A 263 -11.67 11.01 6.73
CA LEU A 263 -13.10 10.86 6.55
C LEU A 263 -13.39 9.58 5.76
N ALA A 264 -14.40 8.84 6.20
CA ALA A 264 -14.93 7.70 5.50
C ALA A 264 -16.40 7.94 5.10
N PHE A 265 -16.74 7.43 3.92
CA PHE A 265 -18.09 7.54 3.35
C PHE A 265 -18.52 6.17 2.81
N GLU A 266 -19.79 5.90 2.87
CA GLU A 266 -20.42 4.78 2.14
C GLU A 266 -21.20 5.32 0.96
N SER A 267 -20.99 4.74 -0.22
CA SER A 267 -21.66 5.14 -1.45
C SER A 267 -22.14 3.93 -2.25
N ILE A 268 -23.25 4.05 -2.93
CA ILE A 268 -23.78 3.02 -3.85
C ILE A 268 -23.10 3.11 -5.22
N HIS A 269 -22.71 4.32 -5.65
CA HIS A 269 -22.11 4.57 -6.95
C HIS A 269 -20.78 5.32 -6.85
N PHE A 270 -19.91 5.13 -7.84
CA PHE A 270 -18.68 5.88 -8.02
C PHE A 270 -18.88 7.42 -8.06
N GLY A 271 -20.11 7.88 -8.24
CA GLY A 271 -20.51 9.28 -8.30
C GLY A 271 -20.83 9.95 -6.96
N GLY A 272 -20.56 9.33 -5.81
CA GLY A 272 -20.59 9.99 -4.51
C GLY A 272 -21.99 10.27 -3.94
N ARG A 273 -23.04 9.57 -4.35
CA ARG A 273 -24.32 9.63 -3.63
C ARG A 273 -24.21 8.90 -2.31
N GLN A 274 -24.27 9.66 -1.23
CA GLN A 274 -24.33 9.14 0.13
C GLN A 274 -25.59 8.29 0.32
N VAL A 275 -25.40 7.10 0.87
CA VAL A 275 -26.51 6.25 1.31
C VAL A 275 -26.96 6.76 2.67
N GLN A 276 -27.90 7.69 2.69
CA GLN A 276 -28.53 8.12 3.93
C GLN A 276 -29.63 7.13 4.34
N ASN A 277 -29.42 6.50 5.51
CA ASN A 277 -30.47 5.84 6.32
C ASN A 277 -31.51 4.97 5.58
N ASN A 278 -31.11 4.15 4.62
CA ASN A 278 -32.02 3.18 4.04
C ASN A 278 -31.81 1.82 4.75
N PRO A 279 -32.80 1.33 5.54
CA PRO A 279 -32.66 0.08 6.31
C PRO A 279 -32.48 -1.17 5.44
N SER A 280 -32.67 -1.06 4.13
CA SER A 280 -32.44 -2.14 3.17
C SER A 280 -31.02 -2.20 2.63
N ILE A 281 -30.12 -1.28 3.00
CA ILE A 281 -28.73 -1.23 2.52
C ILE A 281 -27.82 -1.64 3.66
N ASN A 282 -27.28 -2.85 3.57
CA ASN A 282 -26.28 -3.33 4.50
C ASN A 282 -24.92 -2.70 4.18
N SER A 283 -24.21 -2.24 5.23
CA SER A 283 -22.83 -1.78 5.13
C SER A 283 -21.94 -2.83 4.46
N SER A 284 -20.99 -2.39 3.62
CA SER A 284 -20.01 -3.28 2.97
C SER A 284 -19.19 -4.12 3.96
N TYR A 285 -19.13 -3.73 5.24
CA TYR A 285 -18.45 -4.48 6.30
C TYR A 285 -19.28 -5.61 6.93
N TYR A 286 -20.61 -5.60 6.82
CA TYR A 286 -21.51 -6.42 7.64
C TYR A 286 -22.48 -7.28 6.83
N ARG A 287 -22.14 -7.66 5.64
CA ARG A 287 -22.92 -8.62 4.86
C ARG A 287 -22.75 -10.04 5.33
#